data_96f7b8951d417d64c7ba966a333738cf
#
_entry.id   96f7b8951d417d64c7ba966a333738cf
#
_cell.length_a   1.000
_cell.length_b   1.000
_cell.length_c   1.000
_cell.angle_alpha   90.00
_cell.angle_beta   90.00
_cell.angle_gamma   90.00
#
_symmetry.space_group_name_H-M   'P 1'
#
loop_
_entity.id
_entity.type
_entity.pdbx_description
1 polymer ?
#
loop_
_entity_poly.entity_id
_entity_poly.type
_entity_poly.pdbx_seq_one_letter_code
_entity_poly.pdbx_strand_id
1 'polypeptide(L)'
;MIFRRRGSGKSKKIVVSPNSNNKNYKPIKSNDSVSRDSKKPLPAHKWDGKTINNLMVVGYYTINTPYEQEAKKLISSLDKFNITHDVIGIPNKGGWQANTRYKATFMLEMLDKHKDHNLLYVDCDAVFHTYPTLFRNYECDVAVRWQDFRWRQNECLSGTIFMANNQKTRSLCRRWESLNKKTQSNKANLEQWNLGEIIKDHEKTNGLISKNLPAEYTFIFDLMRQIYPNAIPVIEHFQASRKNKRRV
;
A
#
# COMPACT_ATOMS: atom_id res chain seq x y z
N MET A 1 48.32 -47.15 -2.34
CA MET A 1 48.27 -45.68 -2.62
C MET A 1 46.92 -45.35 -3.23
N ILE A 2 45.99 -44.83 -2.43
CA ILE A 2 44.58 -44.67 -2.82
C ILE A 2 44.33 -43.19 -3.04
N PHE A 3 44.05 -42.81 -4.27
CA PHE A 3 43.66 -41.45 -4.61
C PHE A 3 42.17 -41.22 -4.28
N ARG A 4 41.87 -40.33 -3.31
CA ARG A 4 40.52 -39.85 -3.06
C ARG A 4 40.26 -38.62 -3.92
N ARG A 5 39.28 -38.70 -4.80
CA ARG A 5 38.72 -37.58 -5.54
C ARG A 5 37.92 -36.65 -4.58
N ARG A 6 38.27 -35.38 -4.55
CA ARG A 6 37.48 -34.34 -3.91
C ARG A 6 36.30 -33.98 -4.83
N GLY A 7 35.09 -34.25 -4.38
CA GLY A 7 33.88 -33.75 -5.03
C GLY A 7 33.65 -32.26 -4.72
N SER A 8 33.58 -31.43 -5.74
CA SER A 8 33.19 -30.04 -5.65
C SER A 8 31.70 -29.95 -5.39
N GLY A 9 31.29 -29.75 -4.14
CA GLY A 9 29.90 -29.45 -3.80
C GLY A 9 29.51 -28.05 -4.28
N LYS A 10 28.77 -27.99 -5.37
CA LYS A 10 28.05 -26.76 -5.74
C LYS A 10 26.97 -26.50 -4.70
N SER A 11 27.16 -25.51 -3.84
CA SER A 11 26.09 -25.01 -2.94
C SER A 11 24.99 -24.43 -3.79
N LYS A 12 23.87 -25.15 -3.89
CA LYS A 12 22.61 -24.60 -4.44
C LYS A 12 22.16 -23.51 -3.49
N LYS A 13 22.23 -22.26 -3.93
CA LYS A 13 21.51 -21.16 -3.27
C LYS A 13 20.03 -21.50 -3.28
N ILE A 14 19.50 -21.85 -2.12
CA ILE A 14 18.05 -21.98 -1.92
C ILE A 14 17.49 -20.56 -2.00
N VAL A 15 16.93 -20.23 -3.14
CA VAL A 15 16.04 -19.07 -3.28
C VAL A 15 14.75 -19.48 -2.59
N VAL A 16 14.59 -19.10 -1.33
CA VAL A 16 13.32 -19.24 -0.64
C VAL A 16 12.37 -18.23 -1.26
N SER A 17 11.58 -18.68 -2.24
CA SER A 17 10.37 -17.96 -2.64
C SER A 17 9.42 -17.95 -1.44
N PRO A 18 8.68 -16.84 -1.18
CA PRO A 18 7.70 -16.83 -0.10
C PRO A 18 6.71 -17.97 -0.36
N ASN A 19 6.50 -18.77 0.66
CA ASN A 19 5.80 -20.03 0.69
C ASN A 19 4.48 -20.01 -0.12
N SER A 20 4.50 -20.58 -1.32
CA SER A 20 3.33 -20.83 -2.17
C SER A 20 2.49 -22.04 -1.71
N ASN A 21 2.80 -22.62 -0.55
CA ASN A 21 2.23 -23.89 -0.11
C ASN A 21 1.04 -23.79 0.85
N ASN A 22 0.40 -22.63 0.98
CA ASN A 22 -0.88 -22.61 1.69
C ASN A 22 -2.01 -23.04 0.72
N LYS A 23 -2.23 -24.35 0.58
CA LYS A 23 -3.23 -24.97 -0.32
C LYS A 23 -4.68 -24.53 -0.06
N ASN A 24 -4.95 -23.77 1.02
CA ASN A 24 -6.30 -23.31 1.39
C ASN A 24 -6.52 -21.82 1.13
N TYR A 25 -5.53 -21.07 0.65
CA TYR A 25 -5.72 -19.68 0.30
C TYR A 25 -6.40 -19.60 -1.07
N LYS A 26 -7.70 -19.31 -1.08
CA LYS A 26 -8.37 -18.84 -2.30
C LYS A 26 -7.97 -17.38 -2.48
N PRO A 27 -7.25 -17.01 -3.56
CA PRO A 27 -6.97 -15.61 -3.84
C PRO A 27 -8.29 -14.86 -3.86
N ILE A 28 -8.32 -13.69 -3.22
CA ILE A 28 -9.44 -12.77 -3.41
C ILE A 28 -9.52 -12.54 -4.91
N LYS A 29 -10.57 -13.07 -5.54
CA LYS A 29 -10.80 -12.85 -6.98
C LYS A 29 -11.08 -11.36 -7.12
N SER A 30 -10.04 -10.54 -7.33
CA SER A 30 -10.26 -9.22 -7.82
C SER A 30 -10.75 -9.37 -9.25
N ASN A 31 -11.91 -8.82 -9.58
CA ASN A 31 -12.34 -8.65 -10.96
C ASN A 31 -11.37 -7.74 -11.76
N ASP A 32 -10.38 -7.19 -11.07
CA ASP A 32 -9.38 -6.23 -11.54
C ASP A 32 -7.98 -6.80 -11.51
N SER A 33 -7.80 -8.12 -11.71
CA SER A 33 -6.46 -8.62 -11.95
C SER A 33 -5.88 -7.83 -13.12
N VAL A 34 -4.75 -7.16 -12.91
CA VAL A 34 -3.97 -6.54 -13.99
C VAL A 34 -3.32 -7.70 -14.75
N SER A 35 -4.14 -8.57 -15.30
CA SER A 35 -3.69 -9.58 -16.25
C SER A 35 -3.47 -8.87 -17.58
N ARG A 36 -2.54 -9.36 -18.41
CA ARG A 36 -2.32 -8.87 -19.77
C ARG A 36 -3.58 -8.91 -20.65
N ASP A 37 -4.57 -9.69 -20.23
CA ASP A 37 -5.81 -9.91 -20.95
C ASP A 37 -6.96 -9.01 -20.50
N SER A 38 -6.77 -8.18 -19.47
CA SER A 38 -7.77 -7.21 -19.03
C SER A 38 -7.83 -6.04 -20.01
N LYS A 39 -8.53 -6.22 -21.14
CA LYS A 39 -8.80 -5.19 -22.14
C LYS A 39 -9.95 -4.24 -21.74
N LYS A 40 -10.55 -4.42 -20.58
CA LYS A 40 -11.63 -3.55 -20.13
C LYS A 40 -11.07 -2.21 -19.71
N PRO A 41 -11.57 -1.09 -20.26
CA PRO A 41 -11.17 0.23 -19.81
C PRO A 41 -11.53 0.42 -18.33
N LEU A 42 -10.71 1.17 -17.60
CA LEU A 42 -11.07 1.57 -16.24
C LEU A 42 -12.28 2.51 -16.29
N PRO A 43 -13.20 2.43 -15.31
CA PRO A 43 -14.37 3.27 -15.27
C PRO A 43 -13.98 4.75 -15.14
N ALA A 44 -14.73 5.61 -15.82
CA ALA A 44 -14.60 7.05 -15.62
C ALA A 44 -15.32 7.46 -14.34
N HIS A 45 -14.60 8.14 -13.45
CA HIS A 45 -15.17 8.68 -12.23
C HIS A 45 -15.55 10.14 -12.40
N LYS A 46 -16.80 10.49 -12.04
CA LYS A 46 -17.27 11.88 -11.97
C LYS A 46 -17.63 12.22 -10.53
N TRP A 47 -17.12 13.34 -10.06
CA TRP A 47 -17.53 13.89 -8.77
C TRP A 47 -18.86 14.65 -8.92
N ASP A 48 -19.78 14.38 -8.00
CA ASP A 48 -21.11 14.99 -7.93
C ASP A 48 -21.16 16.26 -7.05
N GLY A 49 -19.99 16.76 -6.65
CA GLY A 49 -19.85 17.93 -5.77
C GLY A 49 -20.04 17.66 -4.28
N LYS A 50 -20.44 16.44 -3.88
CA LYS A 50 -20.66 16.09 -2.47
C LYS A 50 -19.39 15.56 -1.83
N THR A 51 -19.07 16.08 -0.64
CA THR A 51 -17.92 15.64 0.18
C THR A 51 -18.27 14.46 1.08
N ILE A 52 -17.26 13.79 1.61
CA ILE A 52 -17.37 12.70 2.59
C ILE A 52 -16.90 13.25 3.93
N ASN A 53 -17.83 13.44 4.87
CA ASN A 53 -17.54 14.12 6.14
C ASN A 53 -16.71 13.29 7.14
N ASN A 54 -16.77 11.96 7.05
CA ASN A 54 -16.10 11.03 7.97
C ASN A 54 -14.87 10.36 7.35
N LEU A 55 -14.26 10.96 6.34
CA LEU A 55 -13.03 10.49 5.71
C LEU A 55 -11.91 11.52 5.90
N MET A 56 -10.77 11.08 6.43
CA MET A 56 -9.54 11.85 6.52
C MET A 56 -8.47 11.21 5.62
N VAL A 57 -7.98 11.94 4.63
CA VAL A 57 -6.80 11.50 3.88
C VAL A 57 -5.56 11.80 4.70
N VAL A 58 -4.75 10.78 4.95
CA VAL A 58 -3.53 10.91 5.74
C VAL A 58 -2.30 10.43 4.95
N GLY A 59 -1.17 11.05 5.21
CA GLY A 59 0.11 10.69 4.60
C GLY A 59 1.27 11.34 5.32
N TYR A 60 2.47 10.89 5.06
CA TYR A 60 3.68 11.54 5.58
C TYR A 60 4.79 11.56 4.54
N TYR A 61 5.71 12.48 4.73
CA TYR A 61 6.93 12.60 3.95
C TYR A 61 8.12 12.89 4.86
N THR A 62 9.32 12.55 4.43
CA THR A 62 10.54 12.87 5.18
C THR A 62 10.97 14.30 4.88
N ILE A 63 11.09 15.14 5.93
CA ILE A 63 11.52 16.54 5.81
C ILE A 63 12.97 16.63 5.32
N ASN A 64 13.31 17.75 4.68
CA ASN A 64 14.64 18.03 4.11
C ASN A 64 15.05 17.00 3.04
N THR A 65 14.08 16.47 2.29
CA THR A 65 14.29 15.49 1.23
C THR A 65 13.48 15.85 -0.02
N PRO A 66 13.76 15.24 -1.18
CA PRO A 66 12.95 15.43 -2.37
C PRO A 66 11.47 15.05 -2.22
N TYR A 67 11.11 14.27 -1.20
CA TYR A 67 9.71 13.89 -0.91
C TYR A 67 8.84 15.06 -0.50
N GLU A 68 9.40 16.19 -0.02
CA GLU A 68 8.64 17.41 0.25
C GLU A 68 7.97 17.96 -1.01
N GLN A 69 8.63 17.88 -2.15
CA GLN A 69 8.07 18.37 -3.41
C GLN A 69 6.93 17.45 -3.90
N GLU A 70 7.05 16.14 -3.67
CA GLU A 70 5.98 15.21 -3.97
C GLU A 70 4.78 15.45 -3.05
N ALA A 71 5.00 15.63 -1.75
CA ALA A 71 3.94 15.95 -0.79
C ALA A 71 3.18 17.25 -1.14
N LYS A 72 3.87 18.28 -1.62
CA LYS A 72 3.22 19.52 -2.09
C LYS A 72 2.26 19.27 -3.25
N LYS A 73 2.60 18.37 -4.18
CA LYS A 73 1.71 17.98 -5.29
C LYS A 73 0.48 17.23 -4.78
N LEU A 74 0.69 16.29 -3.84
CA LEU A 74 -0.40 15.58 -3.18
C LEU A 74 -1.34 16.57 -2.50
N ILE A 75 -0.84 17.44 -1.61
CA ILE A 75 -1.63 18.44 -0.88
C ILE A 75 -2.41 19.33 -1.86
N SER A 76 -1.74 19.88 -2.88
CA SER A 76 -2.40 20.71 -3.90
C SER A 76 -3.53 19.97 -4.62
N SER A 77 -3.39 18.66 -4.86
CA SER A 77 -4.43 17.85 -5.47
C SER A 77 -5.62 17.59 -4.52
N LEU A 78 -5.35 17.44 -3.23
CA LEU A 78 -6.39 17.30 -2.19
C LEU A 78 -7.19 18.60 -2.02
N ASP A 79 -6.48 19.74 -1.95
CA ASP A 79 -7.10 21.07 -1.85
C ASP A 79 -8.02 21.36 -3.04
N LYS A 80 -7.57 21.02 -4.26
CA LYS A 80 -8.34 21.20 -5.49
C LYS A 80 -9.74 20.59 -5.42
N PHE A 81 -9.90 19.48 -4.73
CA PHE A 81 -11.17 18.78 -4.58
C PHE A 81 -11.80 18.97 -3.19
N ASN A 82 -11.29 19.89 -2.38
CA ASN A 82 -11.75 20.13 -1.01
C ASN A 82 -11.82 18.83 -0.18
N ILE A 83 -10.78 17.98 -0.29
CA ILE A 83 -10.67 16.73 0.45
C ILE A 83 -10.00 17.01 1.80
N THR A 84 -10.68 16.65 2.89
CA THR A 84 -10.12 16.76 4.24
C THR A 84 -8.87 15.89 4.38
N HIS A 85 -7.75 16.50 4.80
CA HIS A 85 -6.49 15.78 4.85
C HIS A 85 -5.55 16.24 5.99
N ASP A 86 -4.62 15.35 6.34
CA ASP A 86 -3.56 15.58 7.33
C ASP A 86 -2.26 14.91 6.82
N VAL A 87 -1.53 15.64 5.98
CA VAL A 87 -0.26 15.19 5.39
C VAL A 87 0.90 15.89 6.10
N ILE A 88 1.73 15.12 6.82
CA ILE A 88 2.73 15.69 7.72
C ILE A 88 4.17 15.37 7.32
N GLY A 89 5.08 16.30 7.61
CA GLY A 89 6.52 16.07 7.53
C GLY A 89 7.06 15.36 8.77
N ILE A 90 7.86 14.33 8.58
CA ILE A 90 8.52 13.60 9.67
C ILE A 90 10.04 13.67 9.55
N PRO A 91 10.78 13.61 10.67
CA PRO A 91 12.23 13.41 10.63
C PRO A 91 12.60 12.07 9.99
N ASN A 92 13.77 12.01 9.35
CA ASN A 92 14.31 10.75 8.83
C ASN A 92 14.52 9.73 9.97
N LYS A 93 13.93 8.55 9.82
CA LYS A 93 13.98 7.45 10.80
C LYS A 93 15.22 6.54 10.65
N GLY A 94 16.14 6.87 9.75
CA GLY A 94 17.33 6.05 9.49
C GLY A 94 17.33 5.41 8.10
N GLY A 95 16.81 6.11 7.11
CA GLY A 95 16.80 5.74 5.71
C GLY A 95 15.45 5.21 5.22
N TRP A 96 15.37 5.00 3.91
CA TRP A 96 14.11 4.70 3.22
C TRP A 96 13.33 3.52 3.83
N GLN A 97 14.02 2.44 4.21
CA GLN A 97 13.36 1.26 4.81
C GLN A 97 12.80 1.56 6.20
N ALA A 98 13.52 2.31 7.02
CA ALA A 98 13.03 2.70 8.34
C ALA A 98 11.84 3.66 8.21
N ASN A 99 11.91 4.59 7.27
CA ASN A 99 10.83 5.52 6.98
C ASN A 99 9.56 4.78 6.50
N THR A 100 9.67 3.79 5.62
CA THR A 100 8.50 3.01 5.17
C THR A 100 7.92 2.13 6.26
N ARG A 101 8.76 1.53 7.13
CA ARG A 101 8.29 0.73 8.28
C ARG A 101 7.51 1.54 9.31
N TYR A 102 7.78 2.84 9.40
CA TYR A 102 7.04 3.75 10.29
C TYR A 102 5.56 3.86 9.93
N LYS A 103 5.15 3.48 8.72
CA LYS A 103 3.75 3.54 8.26
C LYS A 103 2.77 2.91 9.23
N ALA A 104 3.11 1.76 9.83
CA ALA A 104 2.25 1.09 10.81
C ALA A 104 2.01 1.94 12.07
N THR A 105 3.08 2.54 12.62
CA THR A 105 3.03 3.45 13.76
C THR A 105 2.25 4.71 13.40
N PHE A 106 2.55 5.31 12.26
CA PHE A 106 1.84 6.48 11.75
C PHE A 106 0.34 6.25 11.62
N MET A 107 -0.07 5.11 11.05
CA MET A 107 -1.49 4.78 10.93
C MET A 107 -2.18 4.67 12.29
N LEU A 108 -1.51 4.09 13.29
CA LEU A 108 -2.05 4.01 14.65
C LEU A 108 -2.19 5.40 15.29
N GLU A 109 -1.17 6.26 15.14
CA GLU A 109 -1.19 7.65 15.60
C GLU A 109 -2.32 8.45 14.96
N MET A 110 -2.55 8.27 13.64
CA MET A 110 -3.63 8.96 12.93
C MET A 110 -5.02 8.44 13.30
N LEU A 111 -5.20 7.13 13.55
CA LEU A 111 -6.45 6.58 14.10
C LEU A 111 -6.77 7.17 15.47
N ASP A 112 -5.75 7.44 16.31
CA ASP A 112 -5.92 8.04 17.63
C ASP A 112 -6.18 9.56 17.53
N LYS A 113 -5.58 10.23 16.58
CA LYS A 113 -5.75 11.67 16.35
C LYS A 113 -7.14 12.02 15.76
N HIS A 114 -7.59 11.24 14.80
CA HIS A 114 -8.82 11.49 14.03
C HIS A 114 -9.93 10.50 14.39
N LYS A 115 -10.36 10.49 15.66
CA LYS A 115 -11.26 9.47 16.23
C LYS A 115 -12.60 9.33 15.50
N ASP A 116 -13.09 10.41 14.92
CA ASP A 116 -14.40 10.48 14.25
C ASP A 116 -14.32 10.24 12.73
N HIS A 117 -13.12 9.91 12.21
CA HIS A 117 -12.89 9.72 10.79
C HIS A 117 -12.33 8.32 10.49
N ASN A 118 -12.80 7.74 9.41
CA ASN A 118 -12.08 6.68 8.73
C ASN A 118 -10.86 7.27 8.01
N LEU A 119 -9.79 6.51 7.88
CA LEU A 119 -8.56 6.97 7.26
C LEU A 119 -8.39 6.44 5.84
N LEU A 120 -7.94 7.30 4.95
CA LEU A 120 -7.39 6.92 3.66
C LEU A 120 -5.92 7.32 3.63
N TYR A 121 -5.04 6.37 3.91
CA TYR A 121 -3.61 6.59 3.75
C TYR A 121 -3.23 6.59 2.27
N VAL A 122 -2.37 7.54 1.90
CA VAL A 122 -1.73 7.57 0.59
C VAL A 122 -0.24 7.91 0.73
N ASP A 123 0.60 7.27 -0.06
CA ASP A 123 2.02 7.64 -0.15
C ASP A 123 2.15 9.07 -0.68
N CYS A 124 3.15 9.81 -0.19
CA CYS A 124 3.32 11.24 -0.49
C CYS A 124 3.58 11.57 -1.97
N ASP A 125 3.88 10.55 -2.80
CA ASP A 125 4.05 10.67 -4.24
C ASP A 125 2.75 10.37 -5.04
N ALA A 126 1.62 10.38 -4.37
CA ALA A 126 0.31 10.24 -5.01
C ALA A 126 -0.26 11.61 -5.45
N VAL A 127 -1.16 11.57 -6.43
CA VAL A 127 -1.94 12.73 -6.89
C VAL A 127 -3.39 12.29 -7.10
N PHE A 128 -4.34 13.09 -6.63
CA PHE A 128 -5.76 12.90 -6.90
C PHE A 128 -6.15 13.60 -8.20
N HIS A 129 -6.75 12.87 -9.12
CA HIS A 129 -7.28 13.41 -10.38
C HIS A 129 -8.78 13.70 -10.32
N THR A 130 -9.48 13.09 -9.36
CA THR A 130 -10.88 13.35 -9.05
C THR A 130 -11.18 13.00 -7.60
N TYR A 131 -12.40 13.32 -7.14
CA TYR A 131 -12.84 13.05 -5.77
C TYR A 131 -13.00 11.53 -5.52
N PRO A 132 -12.56 10.97 -4.37
CA PRO A 132 -12.56 9.54 -4.11
C PRO A 132 -13.93 9.03 -3.63
N THR A 133 -14.93 9.07 -4.49
CA THR A 133 -16.35 8.77 -4.20
C THR A 133 -16.61 7.34 -3.71
N LEU A 134 -15.70 6.39 -3.99
CA LEU A 134 -15.79 5.00 -3.53
C LEU A 134 -15.98 4.91 -2.01
N PHE A 135 -15.33 5.79 -1.26
CA PHE A 135 -15.33 5.73 0.20
C PHE A 135 -16.57 6.33 0.85
N ARG A 136 -17.55 6.78 0.06
CA ARG A 136 -18.86 7.16 0.56
C ARG A 136 -19.63 5.89 0.96
N ASN A 137 -19.89 5.72 2.25
CA ASN A 137 -20.53 4.51 2.80
C ASN A 137 -19.75 3.21 2.49
N TYR A 138 -18.43 3.28 2.60
CA TYR A 138 -17.57 2.12 2.31
C TYR A 138 -17.46 1.20 3.53
N GLU A 139 -18.18 0.10 3.47
CA GLU A 139 -18.32 -0.85 4.58
C GLU A 139 -17.25 -1.94 4.52
N CYS A 140 -16.14 -1.74 5.23
CA CYS A 140 -15.12 -2.73 5.53
C CYS A 140 -14.22 -2.20 6.66
N ASP A 141 -13.44 -3.08 7.28
CA ASP A 141 -12.46 -2.66 8.29
C ASP A 141 -11.18 -2.10 7.60
N VAL A 142 -10.71 -2.78 6.56
CA VAL A 142 -9.51 -2.37 5.80
C VAL A 142 -9.70 -2.62 4.31
N ALA A 143 -9.17 -1.73 3.47
CA ALA A 143 -9.05 -2.01 2.05
C ALA A 143 -7.66 -1.65 1.54
N VAL A 144 -7.09 -2.58 0.80
CA VAL A 144 -5.80 -2.46 0.09
C VAL A 144 -5.96 -3.06 -1.29
N ARG A 145 -5.03 -2.78 -2.19
CA ARG A 145 -5.03 -3.50 -3.45
C ARG A 145 -4.21 -4.77 -3.34
N TRP A 146 -4.84 -5.88 -3.68
CA TRP A 146 -4.17 -7.13 -3.97
C TRP A 146 -3.97 -7.22 -5.48
N GLN A 147 -2.71 -7.30 -5.89
CA GLN A 147 -2.35 -7.24 -7.30
C GLN A 147 -1.67 -8.52 -7.75
N ASP A 148 -2.14 -9.08 -8.86
CA ASP A 148 -1.49 -10.15 -9.57
C ASP A 148 -0.71 -9.57 -10.75
N PHE A 149 0.59 -9.46 -10.60
CA PHE A 149 1.50 -9.23 -11.70
C PHE A 149 2.18 -10.52 -12.13
N ARG A 150 2.63 -10.54 -13.38
CA ARG A 150 3.30 -11.63 -14.07
C ARG A 150 4.30 -12.45 -13.22
N TRP A 151 4.93 -11.81 -12.25
CA TRP A 151 5.96 -12.36 -11.36
C TRP A 151 5.71 -12.13 -9.86
N ARG A 152 4.59 -11.53 -9.50
CA ARG A 152 4.20 -11.25 -8.12
C ARG A 152 2.70 -11.48 -7.97
N GLN A 153 2.34 -12.72 -7.65
CA GLN A 153 0.94 -13.07 -7.39
C GLN A 153 0.54 -12.66 -5.97
N ASN A 154 -0.66 -12.11 -5.83
CA ASN A 154 -1.23 -11.69 -4.54
C ASN A 154 -0.34 -10.70 -3.76
N GLU A 155 0.30 -9.76 -4.45
CA GLU A 155 1.06 -8.70 -3.78
C GLU A 155 0.10 -7.68 -3.17
N CYS A 156 0.18 -7.49 -1.85
CA CYS A 156 -0.49 -6.40 -1.16
C CYS A 156 0.22 -5.09 -1.48
N LEU A 157 -0.47 -4.10 -2.03
CA LEU A 157 0.07 -2.76 -2.24
C LEU A 157 -0.28 -1.86 -1.07
N SER A 158 0.72 -1.22 -0.46
CA SER A 158 0.57 -0.35 0.71
C SER A 158 0.60 1.14 0.39
N GLY A 159 0.60 1.51 -0.90
CA GLY A 159 0.61 2.93 -1.32
C GLY A 159 -0.72 3.64 -1.09
N THR A 160 -1.84 2.91 -1.13
CA THR A 160 -3.19 3.37 -0.75
C THR A 160 -3.81 2.36 0.19
N ILE A 161 -4.22 2.81 1.39
CA ILE A 161 -4.83 1.97 2.43
C ILE A 161 -6.04 2.69 3.01
N PHE A 162 -7.23 2.10 2.89
CA PHE A 162 -8.38 2.53 3.67
C PHE A 162 -8.43 1.77 4.99
N MET A 163 -8.73 2.46 6.10
CA MET A 163 -8.99 1.87 7.41
C MET A 163 -10.19 2.53 8.07
N ALA A 164 -11.20 1.72 8.42
CA ALA A 164 -12.25 2.17 9.32
C ALA A 164 -11.66 2.40 10.71
N ASN A 165 -12.11 3.44 11.41
CA ASN A 165 -11.59 3.75 12.75
C ASN A 165 -12.29 2.92 13.82
N ASN A 166 -11.82 1.69 14.02
CA ASN A 166 -12.37 0.76 15.00
C ASN A 166 -11.27 -0.08 15.69
N GLN A 167 -11.67 -0.93 16.64
CA GLN A 167 -10.72 -1.75 17.40
C GLN A 167 -9.99 -2.81 16.58
N LYS A 168 -10.61 -3.34 15.53
CA LYS A 168 -9.98 -4.35 14.66
C LYS A 168 -8.80 -3.75 13.88
N THR A 169 -8.99 -2.55 13.31
CA THR A 169 -7.93 -1.84 12.58
C THR A 169 -6.80 -1.37 13.51
N ARG A 170 -7.13 -0.95 14.74
CA ARG A 170 -6.11 -0.65 15.77
C ARG A 170 -5.30 -1.89 16.15
N SER A 171 -5.96 -3.03 16.32
CA SER A 171 -5.29 -4.32 16.57
C SER A 171 -4.37 -4.71 15.40
N LEU A 172 -4.86 -4.56 14.17
CA LEU A 172 -4.08 -4.79 12.95
C LEU A 172 -2.83 -3.90 12.92
N CYS A 173 -2.95 -2.59 13.16
CA CYS A 173 -1.81 -1.67 13.15
C CYS A 173 -0.77 -2.02 14.22
N ARG A 174 -1.18 -2.36 15.45
CA ARG A 174 -0.25 -2.81 16.51
C ARG A 174 0.50 -4.06 16.12
N ARG A 175 -0.17 -5.03 15.51
CA ARG A 175 0.44 -6.25 15.04
C ARG A 175 1.42 -5.99 13.90
N TRP A 176 1.05 -5.12 12.96
CA TRP A 176 1.88 -4.69 11.84
C TRP A 176 3.16 -3.99 12.32
N GLU A 177 3.01 -3.04 13.25
CA GLU A 177 4.15 -2.37 13.89
C GLU A 177 5.08 -3.38 14.59
N SER A 178 4.52 -4.29 15.40
CA SER A 178 5.28 -5.33 16.09
C SER A 178 6.07 -6.21 15.11
N LEU A 179 5.45 -6.61 14.01
CA LEU A 179 6.10 -7.43 12.99
C LEU A 179 7.20 -6.67 12.26
N ASN A 180 6.95 -5.38 11.92
CA ASN A 180 7.95 -4.51 11.32
C ASN A 180 9.19 -4.32 12.19
N LYS A 181 9.02 -4.24 13.51
CA LYS A 181 10.13 -4.15 14.49
C LYS A 181 10.91 -5.46 14.62
N LYS A 182 10.23 -6.61 14.59
CA LYS A 182 10.87 -7.94 14.76
C LYS A 182 11.62 -8.40 13.52
N THR A 183 11.20 -8.01 12.34
CA THR A 183 11.80 -8.50 11.11
C THR A 183 13.06 -7.71 10.77
N GLN A 184 14.21 -8.23 11.16
CA GLN A 184 15.54 -7.71 10.80
C GLN A 184 15.89 -8.13 9.35
N SER A 185 15.24 -7.54 8.38
CA SER A 185 15.51 -7.85 6.97
C SER A 185 15.69 -6.55 6.18
N ASN A 186 16.73 -6.51 5.36
CA ASN A 186 16.97 -5.43 4.41
C ASN A 186 16.18 -5.57 3.11
N LYS A 187 15.15 -6.45 3.09
CA LYS A 187 14.28 -6.60 1.92
C LYS A 187 13.49 -5.31 1.69
N ALA A 188 13.52 -4.83 0.46
CA ALA A 188 12.65 -3.75 0.03
C ALA A 188 11.17 -4.18 0.19
N ASN A 189 10.29 -3.23 0.50
CA ASN A 189 8.85 -3.43 0.66
C ASN A 189 8.44 -4.42 1.78
N LEU A 190 9.31 -4.61 2.78
CA LEU A 190 9.00 -5.52 3.89
C LEU A 190 7.72 -5.15 4.64
N GLU A 191 7.48 -3.85 4.85
CA GLU A 191 6.28 -3.35 5.54
C GLU A 191 5.00 -3.74 4.79
N GLN A 192 5.04 -3.69 3.47
CA GLN A 192 3.95 -4.07 2.58
C GLN A 192 3.65 -5.58 2.65
N TRP A 193 4.69 -6.42 2.67
CA TRP A 193 4.56 -7.87 2.87
C TRP A 193 3.94 -8.19 4.23
N ASN A 194 4.45 -7.55 5.28
CA ASN A 194 3.95 -7.73 6.64
C ASN A 194 2.48 -7.33 6.76
N LEU A 195 2.08 -6.21 6.13
CA LEU A 195 0.67 -5.79 6.09
C LEU A 195 -0.21 -6.87 5.46
N GLY A 196 0.20 -7.39 4.30
CA GLY A 196 -0.56 -8.42 3.60
C GLY A 196 -0.74 -9.70 4.43
N GLU A 197 0.31 -10.17 5.11
CA GLU A 197 0.21 -11.35 5.97
C GLU A 197 -0.69 -11.12 7.19
N ILE A 198 -0.64 -9.93 7.78
CA ILE A 198 -1.46 -9.61 8.94
C ILE A 198 -2.93 -9.44 8.59
N ILE A 199 -3.26 -8.84 7.44
CA ILE A 199 -4.64 -8.78 6.98
C ILE A 199 -5.21 -10.19 6.87
N LYS A 200 -4.52 -11.11 6.20
CA LYS A 200 -4.93 -12.51 6.04
C LYS A 200 -5.10 -13.25 7.38
N ASP A 201 -4.22 -12.95 8.34
CA ASP A 201 -4.30 -13.53 9.69
C ASP A 201 -5.51 -13.00 10.45
N HIS A 202 -5.73 -11.67 10.45
CA HIS A 202 -6.85 -11.04 11.14
C HIS A 202 -8.22 -11.36 10.56
N GLU A 203 -8.31 -11.60 9.25
CA GLU A 203 -9.55 -12.12 8.62
C GLU A 203 -9.97 -13.44 9.26
N LYS A 204 -9.00 -14.31 9.55
CA LYS A 204 -9.26 -15.65 10.12
C LYS A 204 -9.48 -15.62 11.63
N THR A 205 -8.74 -14.78 12.35
CA THR A 205 -8.65 -14.83 13.82
C THR A 205 -9.55 -13.80 14.51
N ASN A 206 -9.77 -12.64 13.88
CA ASN A 206 -10.48 -11.50 14.48
C ASN A 206 -11.74 -11.08 13.71
N GLY A 207 -12.13 -11.82 12.66
CA GLY A 207 -13.27 -11.46 11.83
C GLY A 207 -13.09 -10.08 11.16
N LEU A 208 -11.85 -9.72 10.77
CA LEU A 208 -11.57 -8.52 10.01
C LEU A 208 -12.24 -8.61 8.63
N ILE A 209 -12.92 -7.55 8.23
CA ILE A 209 -13.52 -7.46 6.90
C ILE A 209 -12.58 -6.66 6.02
N SER A 210 -11.94 -7.32 5.05
CA SER A 210 -11.11 -6.65 4.06
C SER A 210 -11.78 -6.54 2.70
N LYS A 211 -11.43 -5.50 1.93
CA LYS A 211 -11.82 -5.33 0.53
C LYS A 211 -10.61 -5.06 -0.35
N ASN A 212 -10.73 -5.45 -1.62
CA ASN A 212 -9.73 -5.11 -2.63
C ASN A 212 -10.06 -3.75 -3.24
N LEU A 213 -9.09 -2.82 -3.22
CA LEU A 213 -9.26 -1.51 -3.87
C LEU A 213 -9.22 -1.65 -5.39
N PRO A 214 -10.10 -0.97 -6.12
CA PRO A 214 -10.04 -0.91 -7.57
C PRO A 214 -8.73 -0.30 -8.09
N ALA A 215 -8.36 -0.67 -9.31
CA ALA A 215 -7.10 -0.27 -9.93
C ALA A 215 -6.92 1.25 -10.03
N GLU A 216 -8.00 1.96 -10.31
CA GLU A 216 -8.03 3.41 -10.44
C GLU A 216 -7.79 4.19 -9.14
N TYR A 217 -7.88 3.50 -7.98
CA TYR A 217 -7.54 4.07 -6.66
C TYR A 217 -6.10 3.75 -6.20
N THR A 218 -5.37 2.99 -7.00
CA THR A 218 -4.00 2.55 -6.69
C THR A 218 -3.14 2.55 -7.95
N PHE A 219 -3.37 3.50 -8.83
CA PHE A 219 -2.82 3.50 -10.18
C PHE A 219 -1.33 3.82 -10.16
N ILE A 220 -0.49 2.84 -10.53
CA ILE A 220 0.96 3.02 -10.64
C ILE A 220 1.27 3.51 -12.05
N PHE A 221 1.74 4.76 -12.16
CA PHE A 221 1.84 5.52 -13.40
C PHE A 221 2.54 4.80 -14.56
N ASP A 222 3.68 4.16 -14.32
CA ASP A 222 4.49 3.55 -15.37
C ASP A 222 4.06 2.12 -15.74
N LEU A 223 3.53 1.38 -14.77
CA LEU A 223 3.07 0.01 -15.01
C LEU A 223 1.66 0.00 -15.62
N MET A 224 0.77 0.80 -15.04
CA MET A 224 -0.64 0.76 -15.43
C MET A 224 -0.92 1.58 -16.68
N ARG A 225 -0.12 2.61 -17.00
CA ARG A 225 -0.21 3.34 -18.27
C ARG A 225 0.06 2.46 -19.49
N GLN A 226 0.86 1.41 -19.35
CA GLN A 226 1.08 0.45 -20.42
C GLN A 226 -0.16 -0.38 -20.75
N ILE A 227 -1.02 -0.59 -19.76
CA ILE A 227 -2.25 -1.39 -19.89
C ILE A 227 -3.44 -0.49 -20.18
N TYR A 228 -3.50 0.68 -19.53
CA TYR A 228 -4.58 1.64 -19.60
C TYR A 228 -4.05 3.04 -20.00
N PRO A 229 -3.58 3.24 -21.26
CA PRO A 229 -2.86 4.47 -21.64
C PRO A 229 -3.72 5.73 -21.50
N ASN A 230 -5.03 5.62 -21.70
CA ASN A 230 -5.97 6.74 -21.69
C ASN A 230 -6.81 6.81 -20.41
N ALA A 231 -6.51 6.00 -19.39
CA ALA A 231 -7.28 6.02 -18.15
C ALA A 231 -7.04 7.32 -17.36
N ILE A 232 -8.10 7.85 -16.77
CA ILE A 232 -8.03 8.91 -15.77
C ILE A 232 -8.27 8.24 -14.42
N PRO A 233 -7.22 7.93 -13.64
CA PRO A 233 -7.36 7.30 -12.35
C PRO A 233 -7.95 8.28 -11.33
N VAL A 234 -8.44 7.76 -10.21
CA VAL A 234 -8.81 8.59 -9.04
C VAL A 234 -7.55 9.00 -8.27
N ILE A 235 -6.67 8.03 -7.98
CA ILE A 235 -5.40 8.24 -7.28
C ILE A 235 -4.28 7.61 -8.11
N GLU A 236 -3.30 8.42 -8.50
CA GLU A 236 -2.12 7.99 -9.28
C GLU A 236 -0.84 8.13 -8.46
N HIS A 237 -0.03 7.06 -8.37
CA HIS A 237 1.23 6.97 -7.67
C HIS A 237 2.42 7.09 -8.64
N PHE A 238 3.33 8.04 -8.39
CA PHE A 238 4.45 8.37 -9.30
C PHE A 238 5.75 7.64 -8.95
N GLN A 239 5.75 6.78 -7.93
CA GLN A 239 6.88 5.93 -7.56
C GLN A 239 8.20 6.71 -7.35
N ALA A 240 8.13 7.84 -6.63
CA ALA A 240 9.27 8.71 -6.35
C ALA A 240 10.45 7.99 -5.69
N SER A 241 10.17 6.90 -4.96
CA SER A 241 11.17 6.04 -4.34
C SER A 241 12.18 5.45 -5.34
N ARG A 242 11.82 5.26 -6.60
CA ARG A 242 12.74 4.76 -7.63
C ARG A 242 13.91 5.72 -7.88
N LYS A 243 13.66 7.03 -7.74
CA LYS A 243 14.68 8.07 -7.91
C LYS A 243 15.30 8.50 -6.58
N ASN A 244 14.53 8.52 -5.51
CA ASN A 244 14.85 9.24 -4.29
C ASN A 244 15.25 8.37 -3.09
N LYS A 245 14.97 7.05 -3.08
CA LYS A 245 15.22 6.20 -1.90
C LYS A 245 16.69 6.17 -1.40
N ARG A 246 17.65 6.51 -2.26
CA ARG A 246 19.07 6.62 -1.89
C ARG A 246 19.44 7.99 -1.32
N ARG A 247 18.49 8.94 -1.31
CA ARG A 247 18.68 10.33 -0.85
C ARG A 247 18.01 10.60 0.51
N VAL A 248 17.59 9.54 1.18
CA VAL A 248 16.87 9.58 2.48
C VAL A 248 17.58 8.69 3.50
#